data_99fa5e7a33cb5001c72d0cfd9cad3de0
#
_entry.id   99fa5e7a33cb5001c72d0cfd9cad3de0
#
_cell.length_a   1.000
_cell.length_b   1.000
_cell.length_c   1.000
_cell.angle_alpha   90.00
_cell.angle_beta   90.00
_cell.angle_gamma   90.00
#
_symmetry.space_group_name_H-M   'P 1'
#
loop_
_entity.id
_entity.type
_entity.pdbx_description
1 polymer ?
#
loop_
_entity_poly.entity_id
_entity_poly.type
_entity_poly.pdbx_seq_one_letter_code
_entity_poly.pdbx_strand_id
1 'polypeptide(L)'
;IIVSTIAGPHEDELNKERFQGLELLATAVVVSNPEGVVLYANLAAQTLLEVSRRSLDGQALAALFVEAHTFRDFLGKSQLDPFGVKRQVFELIRSSGTSEHVHVTLSCPDGANGVTIIELREIEQQLKVDREARMMDQSLANKELIRNLAHEIKNPLGGIRGAAQLLEIELPSPDLKEYTQVVIKESDRLQTL
;
A
#
# COMPACT_ATOMS: atom_id res chain seq x y z
N ILE A 1 12.61 25.86 -36.70
CA ILE A 1 11.98 27.02 -36.02
C ILE A 1 11.01 26.42 -35.03
N ILE A 2 11.47 26.33 -33.78
CA ILE A 2 10.64 25.89 -32.66
C ILE A 2 9.84 27.10 -32.21
N VAL A 3 8.53 27.09 -32.46
CA VAL A 3 7.61 28.03 -31.85
C VAL A 3 7.28 27.49 -30.47
N SER A 4 8.01 27.93 -29.44
CA SER A 4 7.60 27.78 -28.07
C SER A 4 6.43 28.72 -27.82
N THR A 5 5.22 28.19 -27.83
CA THR A 5 4.06 28.91 -27.31
C THR A 5 4.23 29.00 -25.79
N ILE A 6 4.72 30.13 -25.33
CA ILE A 6 4.76 30.47 -23.90
C ILE A 6 3.30 30.70 -23.50
N ALA A 7 2.70 29.79 -22.74
CA ALA A 7 1.41 30.02 -22.12
C ALA A 7 1.49 31.30 -21.27
N GLY A 8 0.55 32.21 -21.49
CA GLY A 8 0.55 33.50 -20.82
C GLY A 8 0.18 33.35 -19.34
N PRO A 9 0.58 34.29 -18.45
CA PRO A 9 0.33 34.23 -17.02
C PRO A 9 -1.15 34.11 -16.62
N HIS A 10 -2.06 34.40 -17.54
CA HIS A 10 -3.52 34.26 -17.37
C HIS A 10 -4.03 32.80 -17.45
N GLU A 11 -3.39 31.94 -18.24
CA GLU A 11 -3.79 30.54 -18.36
C GLU A 11 -3.39 29.71 -17.14
N ASP A 12 -2.28 30.07 -16.54
CA ASP A 12 -1.77 29.43 -15.31
C ASP A 12 -2.71 29.69 -14.11
N GLU A 13 -3.22 30.90 -13.97
CA GLU A 13 -4.18 31.24 -12.89
C GLU A 13 -5.53 30.55 -13.11
N LEU A 14 -6.02 30.52 -14.34
CA LEU A 14 -7.31 29.90 -14.69
C LEU A 14 -7.27 28.38 -14.47
N ASN A 15 -6.18 27.70 -14.84
CA ASN A 15 -5.98 26.29 -14.60
C ASN A 15 -5.84 25.98 -13.10
N LYS A 16 -5.21 26.87 -12.35
CA LYS A 16 -5.07 26.74 -10.90
C LYS A 16 -6.40 26.77 -10.17
N GLU A 17 -7.28 27.72 -10.53
CA GLU A 17 -8.64 27.80 -9.96
C GLU A 17 -9.49 26.59 -10.37
N ARG A 18 -9.42 26.17 -11.63
CA ARG A 18 -10.20 25.06 -12.20
C ARG A 18 -9.88 23.72 -11.50
N PHE A 19 -8.64 23.50 -11.12
CA PHE A 19 -8.18 22.22 -10.56
C PHE A 19 -7.83 22.30 -9.07
N GLN A 20 -8.18 23.38 -8.37
CA GLN A 20 -7.84 23.60 -6.97
C GLN A 20 -8.29 22.46 -6.04
N GLY A 21 -9.44 21.82 -6.34
CA GLY A 21 -9.92 20.68 -5.56
C GLY A 21 -8.99 19.46 -5.60
N LEU A 22 -8.19 19.30 -6.66
CA LEU A 22 -7.24 18.18 -6.79
C LEU A 22 -6.00 18.35 -5.88
N GLU A 23 -5.73 19.57 -5.41
CA GLU A 23 -4.60 19.85 -4.49
C GLU A 23 -4.75 19.15 -3.15
N LEU A 24 -5.98 18.87 -2.71
CA LEU A 24 -6.28 18.22 -1.44
C LEU A 24 -6.14 16.69 -1.48
N LEU A 25 -5.92 16.13 -2.68
CA LEU A 25 -5.79 14.69 -2.83
C LEU A 25 -4.37 14.22 -2.46
N ALA A 26 -4.30 13.16 -1.64
CA ALA A 26 -3.04 12.49 -1.31
C ALA A 26 -2.49 11.66 -2.50
N THR A 27 -3.34 11.33 -3.48
CA THR A 27 -2.93 10.65 -4.71
C THR A 27 -2.26 11.65 -5.64
N ALA A 28 -1.16 11.27 -6.28
CA ALA A 28 -0.50 12.06 -7.30
C ALA A 28 -1.41 12.17 -8.54
N VAL A 29 -1.82 13.40 -8.87
CA VAL A 29 -2.70 13.69 -10.00
C VAL A 29 -2.05 14.71 -10.92
N VAL A 30 -2.00 14.37 -12.19
CA VAL A 30 -1.60 15.25 -13.28
C VAL A 30 -2.79 15.42 -14.24
N VAL A 31 -3.00 16.62 -14.74
CA VAL A 31 -3.98 16.90 -15.79
C VAL A 31 -3.22 17.33 -17.04
N SER A 32 -3.54 16.73 -18.17
CA SER A 32 -2.96 17.07 -19.46
C SER A 32 -4.03 17.42 -20.50
N ASN A 33 -3.60 18.10 -21.55
CA ASN A 33 -4.41 18.22 -22.77
C ASN A 33 -4.41 16.89 -23.56
N PRO A 34 -5.18 16.76 -24.65
CA PRO A 34 -5.20 15.55 -25.47
C PRO A 34 -3.85 15.16 -26.05
N GLU A 35 -2.96 16.10 -26.30
CA GLU A 35 -1.61 15.87 -26.82
C GLU A 35 -0.64 15.37 -25.74
N GLY A 36 -1.08 15.28 -24.47
CA GLY A 36 -0.28 14.84 -23.34
C GLY A 36 0.62 15.92 -22.75
N VAL A 37 0.33 17.19 -23.04
CA VAL A 37 1.03 18.33 -22.44
C VAL A 37 0.41 18.62 -21.07
N VAL A 38 1.24 18.74 -20.04
CA VAL A 38 0.82 18.99 -18.67
C VAL A 38 0.20 20.38 -18.54
N LEU A 39 -1.01 20.44 -17.99
CA LEU A 39 -1.75 21.66 -17.65
C LEU A 39 -1.76 21.91 -16.13
N TYR A 40 -1.66 20.85 -15.35
CA TYR A 40 -1.73 20.92 -13.89
C TYR A 40 -1.10 19.69 -13.25
N ALA A 41 -0.46 19.87 -12.10
CA ALA A 41 0.02 18.79 -11.23
C ALA A 41 -0.19 19.20 -9.78
N ASN A 42 -0.84 18.34 -8.98
CA ASN A 42 -1.03 18.59 -7.55
C ASN A 42 0.26 18.38 -6.75
N LEU A 43 0.25 18.72 -5.47
CA LEU A 43 1.43 18.61 -4.61
C LEU A 43 1.96 17.17 -4.51
N ALA A 44 1.07 16.18 -4.45
CA ALA A 44 1.46 14.77 -4.41
C ALA A 44 2.18 14.35 -5.71
N ALA A 45 1.74 14.82 -6.89
CA ALA A 45 2.42 14.56 -8.15
C ALA A 45 3.78 15.24 -8.21
N GLN A 46 3.90 16.48 -7.74
CA GLN A 46 5.19 17.18 -7.67
C GLN A 46 6.19 16.44 -6.78
N THR A 47 5.73 15.91 -5.65
CA THR A 47 6.55 15.11 -4.73
C THR A 47 6.99 13.80 -5.37
N LEU A 48 6.06 13.08 -6.00
CA LEU A 48 6.35 11.79 -6.66
C LEU A 48 7.35 11.97 -7.80
N LEU A 49 7.14 12.99 -8.64
CA LEU A 49 7.97 13.28 -9.82
C LEU A 49 9.28 13.99 -9.47
N GLU A 50 9.39 14.52 -8.24
CA GLU A 50 10.51 15.37 -7.79
C GLU A 50 10.69 16.60 -8.69
N VAL A 51 9.60 17.11 -9.26
CA VAL A 51 9.62 18.24 -10.18
C VAL A 51 8.59 19.28 -9.75
N SER A 52 8.99 20.55 -9.76
CA SER A 52 8.08 21.65 -9.44
C SER A 52 6.98 21.79 -10.51
N ARG A 53 5.80 22.26 -10.09
CA ARG A 53 4.69 22.57 -11.02
C ARG A 53 5.14 23.43 -12.20
N ARG A 54 5.92 24.49 -11.97
CA ARG A 54 6.40 25.39 -13.01
C ARG A 54 7.27 24.68 -14.06
N SER A 55 8.01 23.67 -13.64
CA SER A 55 8.85 22.89 -14.56
C SER A 55 8.05 21.82 -15.31
N LEU A 56 6.91 21.38 -14.77
CA LEU A 56 6.01 20.42 -15.41
C LEU A 56 5.09 21.08 -16.41
N ASP A 57 4.69 22.31 -16.16
CA ASP A 57 3.73 23.02 -16.97
C ASP A 57 4.22 23.20 -18.42
N GLY A 58 3.36 22.88 -19.37
CA GLY A 58 3.70 22.90 -20.80
C GLY A 58 4.63 21.79 -21.27
N GLN A 59 5.08 20.87 -20.40
CA GLN A 59 5.91 19.74 -20.80
C GLN A 59 5.09 18.53 -21.24
N ALA A 60 5.66 17.74 -22.16
CA ALA A 60 5.07 16.48 -22.57
C ALA A 60 5.25 15.44 -21.43
N LEU A 61 4.14 15.00 -20.82
CA LEU A 61 4.16 14.03 -19.73
C LEU A 61 4.89 12.73 -20.10
N ALA A 62 4.80 12.31 -21.36
CA ALA A 62 5.48 11.11 -21.86
C ALA A 62 7.01 11.13 -21.67
N ALA A 63 7.63 12.31 -21.57
CA ALA A 63 9.06 12.45 -21.38
C ALA A 63 9.53 11.99 -19.99
N LEU A 64 8.61 11.86 -19.02
CA LEU A 64 8.90 11.36 -17.67
C LEU A 64 8.92 9.85 -17.57
N PHE A 65 8.58 9.12 -18.64
CA PHE A 65 8.55 7.66 -18.65
C PHE A 65 9.66 7.09 -19.52
N VAL A 66 10.24 5.98 -19.09
CA VAL A 66 11.29 5.24 -19.85
C VAL A 66 10.76 4.89 -21.24
N GLU A 67 9.54 4.36 -21.30
CA GLU A 67 8.87 4.01 -22.55
C GLU A 67 7.93 5.11 -23.03
N ALA A 68 8.48 6.29 -23.37
CA ALA A 68 7.70 7.45 -23.78
C ALA A 68 6.73 7.19 -24.97
N HIS A 69 7.11 6.32 -25.90
CA HIS A 69 6.27 5.94 -27.04
C HIS A 69 5.07 5.11 -26.61
N THR A 70 5.30 4.09 -25.77
CA THR A 70 4.24 3.22 -25.22
C THR A 70 3.24 4.04 -24.40
N PHE A 71 3.74 5.04 -23.65
CA PHE A 71 2.87 5.94 -22.89
C PHE A 71 2.00 6.82 -23.80
N ARG A 72 2.54 7.35 -24.90
CA ARG A 72 1.75 8.12 -25.88
C ARG A 72 0.65 7.27 -26.52
N ASP A 73 0.95 6.04 -26.88
CA ASP A 73 -0.03 5.11 -27.44
C ASP A 73 -1.14 4.79 -26.41
N PHE A 74 -0.76 4.62 -25.14
CA PHE A 74 -1.70 4.39 -24.05
C PHE A 74 -2.62 5.60 -23.85
N LEU A 75 -2.07 6.81 -23.88
CA LEU A 75 -2.82 8.05 -23.81
C LEU A 75 -3.81 8.20 -24.99
N GLY A 76 -3.36 7.99 -26.23
CA GLY A 76 -4.20 8.06 -27.41
C GLY A 76 -5.34 7.05 -27.40
N LYS A 77 -5.08 5.82 -26.96
CA LYS A 77 -6.13 4.79 -26.80
C LYS A 77 -7.17 5.15 -25.73
N SER A 78 -6.80 5.91 -24.69
CA SER A 78 -7.74 6.30 -23.63
C SER A 78 -8.75 7.33 -24.10
N GLN A 79 -8.38 8.17 -25.04
CA GLN A 79 -9.26 9.20 -25.61
C GLN A 79 -10.36 8.64 -26.51
N LEU A 80 -10.20 7.42 -27.03
CA LEU A 80 -11.20 6.74 -27.85
C LEU A 80 -12.37 6.15 -27.04
N ASP A 81 -12.24 6.12 -25.71
CA ASP A 81 -13.27 5.59 -24.79
C ASP A 81 -13.55 6.63 -23.68
N PRO A 82 -14.45 7.61 -23.96
CA PRO A 82 -14.63 8.79 -23.11
C PRO A 82 -15.14 8.51 -21.69
N PHE A 83 -15.62 7.31 -21.39
CA PHE A 83 -16.04 6.92 -20.05
C PHE A 83 -15.22 5.76 -19.50
N GLY A 84 -14.24 5.30 -20.25
CA GLY A 84 -13.35 4.22 -19.88
C GLY A 84 -12.23 4.69 -18.95
N VAL A 85 -11.99 3.93 -17.88
CA VAL A 85 -10.80 4.10 -17.05
C VAL A 85 -9.78 3.05 -17.49
N LYS A 86 -8.62 3.49 -17.97
CA LYS A 86 -7.53 2.61 -18.39
C LYS A 86 -6.40 2.61 -17.37
N ARG A 87 -5.84 1.43 -17.11
CA ARG A 87 -4.76 1.24 -16.14
C ARG A 87 -3.64 0.45 -16.77
N GLN A 88 -2.41 0.90 -16.55
CA GLN A 88 -1.19 0.20 -16.96
C GLN A 88 -0.04 0.59 -16.05
N VAL A 89 0.95 -0.30 -15.94
CA VAL A 89 2.19 -0.04 -15.20
C VAL A 89 3.22 0.56 -16.16
N PHE A 90 3.91 1.60 -15.69
CA PHE A 90 5.00 2.24 -16.40
C PHE A 90 6.19 2.46 -15.47
N GLU A 91 7.37 2.54 -16.05
CA GLU A 91 8.58 2.95 -15.36
C GLU A 91 8.76 4.46 -15.50
N LEU A 92 8.69 5.16 -14.36
CA LEU A 92 8.81 6.60 -14.24
C LEU A 92 10.26 6.98 -13.97
N ILE A 93 10.78 8.02 -14.62
CA ILE A 93 12.09 8.61 -14.36
C ILE A 93 11.92 9.85 -13.48
N ARG A 94 12.50 9.83 -12.29
CA ARG A 94 12.53 11.00 -11.39
C ARG A 94 13.65 11.96 -11.74
N SER A 95 13.55 13.20 -11.29
CA SER A 95 14.61 14.20 -11.48
C SER A 95 15.95 13.82 -10.85
N SER A 96 15.94 13.00 -9.81
CA SER A 96 17.14 12.42 -9.20
C SER A 96 17.87 11.42 -10.11
N GLY A 97 17.28 11.02 -11.23
CA GLY A 97 17.79 9.98 -12.13
C GLY A 97 17.44 8.55 -11.68
N THR A 98 16.68 8.40 -10.61
CA THR A 98 16.15 7.08 -10.21
C THR A 98 14.90 6.76 -11.02
N SER A 99 14.69 5.47 -11.32
CA SER A 99 13.46 5.01 -11.95
C SER A 99 12.60 4.20 -10.97
N GLU A 100 11.30 4.28 -11.14
CA GLU A 100 10.32 3.60 -10.29
C GLU A 100 9.10 3.15 -11.07
N HIS A 101 8.57 1.98 -10.71
CA HIS A 101 7.36 1.47 -11.32
C HIS A 101 6.13 2.11 -10.67
N VAL A 102 5.27 2.68 -11.50
CA VAL A 102 4.03 3.31 -11.07
C VAL A 102 2.83 2.73 -11.80
N HIS A 103 1.74 2.57 -11.08
CA HIS A 103 0.43 2.38 -11.69
C HIS A 103 -0.08 3.70 -12.22
N VAL A 104 -0.31 3.76 -13.52
CA VAL A 104 -0.93 4.89 -14.20
C VAL A 104 -2.39 4.56 -14.48
N THR A 105 -3.28 5.41 -14.00
CA THR A 105 -4.71 5.36 -14.31
C THR A 105 -5.07 6.60 -15.14
N LEU A 106 -5.66 6.39 -16.30
CA LEU A 106 -6.14 7.47 -17.19
C LEU A 106 -7.67 7.51 -17.20
N SER A 107 -8.21 8.72 -17.13
CA SER A 107 -9.63 8.99 -17.35
C SER A 107 -9.79 10.25 -18.21
N CYS A 108 -10.66 10.18 -19.21
CA CYS A 108 -10.94 11.27 -20.15
C CYS A 108 -12.43 11.59 -20.10
N PRO A 109 -12.91 12.38 -19.12
CA PRO A 109 -14.34 12.60 -18.90
C PRO A 109 -15.05 13.27 -20.09
N ASP A 110 -14.35 14.11 -20.84
CA ASP A 110 -14.90 14.86 -21.97
C ASP A 110 -14.48 14.27 -23.34
N GLY A 111 -13.90 13.07 -23.36
CA GLY A 111 -13.39 12.44 -24.60
C GLY A 111 -12.19 13.15 -25.21
N ALA A 112 -12.01 13.00 -26.52
CA ALA A 112 -10.84 13.50 -27.25
C ALA A 112 -10.67 15.02 -27.24
N ASN A 113 -11.72 15.79 -26.98
CA ASN A 113 -11.69 17.26 -26.95
C ASN A 113 -11.48 17.85 -25.54
N GLY A 114 -11.38 17.00 -24.55
CA GLY A 114 -11.28 17.41 -23.14
C GLY A 114 -9.88 17.23 -22.55
N VAL A 115 -9.82 17.33 -21.22
CA VAL A 115 -8.61 17.07 -20.48
C VAL A 115 -8.49 15.58 -20.11
N THR A 116 -7.27 15.09 -20.00
CA THR A 116 -6.99 13.77 -19.46
C THR A 116 -6.53 13.90 -18.03
N ILE A 117 -7.19 13.19 -17.13
CA ILE A 117 -6.79 13.08 -15.73
C ILE A 117 -5.92 11.82 -15.58
N ILE A 118 -4.73 12.00 -15.03
CA ILE A 118 -3.72 10.97 -14.86
C ILE A 118 -3.45 10.82 -13.38
N GLU A 119 -3.80 9.65 -12.81
CA GLU A 119 -3.42 9.29 -11.45
C GLU A 119 -2.18 8.39 -11.48
N LEU A 120 -1.23 8.72 -10.63
CA LEU A 120 0.02 7.97 -10.47
C LEU A 120 0.09 7.39 -9.06
N ARG A 121 0.40 6.08 -8.94
CA ARG A 121 0.57 5.40 -7.65
C ARG A 121 1.82 4.53 -7.67
N GLU A 122 2.68 4.72 -6.71
CA GLU A 122 3.87 3.87 -6.53
C GLU A 122 3.46 2.43 -6.20
N ILE A 123 4.07 1.47 -6.90
CA ILE A 123 3.78 0.04 -6.68
C ILE A 123 4.38 -0.43 -5.36
N GLU A 124 5.55 0.09 -4.97
CA GLU A 124 6.19 -0.30 -3.70
C GLU A 124 5.37 0.07 -2.47
N GLN A 125 4.72 1.22 -2.45
CA GLN A 125 3.85 1.60 -1.32
C GLN A 125 2.66 0.64 -1.17
N GLN A 126 2.03 0.25 -2.28
CA GLN A 126 0.94 -0.71 -2.25
C GLN A 126 1.40 -2.07 -1.71
N LEU A 127 2.57 -2.55 -2.17
CA LEU A 127 3.14 -3.82 -1.70
C LEU A 127 3.57 -3.77 -0.23
N LYS A 128 4.05 -2.62 0.27
CA LYS A 128 4.37 -2.44 1.70
C LYS A 128 3.12 -2.50 2.57
N VAL A 129 2.07 -1.74 2.20
CA VAL A 129 0.80 -1.74 2.93
C VAL A 129 0.17 -3.13 2.96
N ASP A 130 0.14 -3.84 1.83
CA ASP A 130 -0.40 -5.21 1.75
C ASP A 130 0.44 -6.20 2.57
N ARG A 131 1.77 -6.02 2.62
CA ARG A 131 2.67 -6.86 3.40
C ARG A 131 2.52 -6.63 4.89
N GLU A 132 2.40 -5.37 5.32
CA GLU A 132 2.17 -5.00 6.71
C GLU A 132 0.81 -5.51 7.21
N ALA A 133 -0.25 -5.38 6.39
CA ALA A 133 -1.57 -5.93 6.69
C ALA A 133 -1.53 -7.45 6.87
N ARG A 134 -0.88 -8.18 5.97
CA ARG A 134 -0.72 -9.64 6.08
C ARG A 134 0.10 -10.07 7.29
N MET A 135 1.17 -9.34 7.63
CA MET A 135 1.97 -9.61 8.82
C MET A 135 1.16 -9.39 10.11
N MET A 136 0.30 -8.37 10.12
CA MET A 136 -0.55 -8.08 11.27
C MET A 136 -1.62 -9.16 11.46
N ASP A 137 -2.25 -9.62 10.39
CA ASP A 137 -3.23 -10.73 10.40
C ASP A 137 -2.57 -12.04 10.86
N GLN A 138 -1.36 -12.37 10.38
CA GLN A 138 -0.62 -13.54 10.84
C GLN A 138 -0.25 -13.44 12.33
N SER A 139 0.12 -12.26 12.80
CA SER A 139 0.45 -12.05 14.22
C SER A 139 -0.77 -12.24 15.12
N LEU A 140 -1.94 -11.78 14.72
CA LEU A 140 -3.19 -11.98 15.45
C LEU A 140 -3.60 -13.46 15.48
N ALA A 141 -3.56 -14.13 14.33
CA ALA A 141 -3.86 -15.56 14.23
C ALA A 141 -2.90 -16.41 15.10
N ASN A 142 -1.62 -16.10 15.09
CA ASN A 142 -0.65 -16.78 15.95
C ASN A 142 -0.91 -16.56 17.45
N LYS A 143 -1.29 -15.36 17.87
CA LYS A 143 -1.66 -15.09 19.27
C LYS A 143 -2.87 -15.89 19.73
N GLU A 144 -3.89 -15.98 18.88
CA GLU A 144 -5.07 -16.81 19.17
C GLU A 144 -4.74 -18.30 19.25
N LEU A 145 -3.92 -18.81 18.33
CA LEU A 145 -3.43 -20.19 18.33
C LEU A 145 -2.67 -20.51 19.62
N ILE A 146 -1.71 -19.66 20.00
CA ILE A 146 -0.93 -19.84 21.24
C ILE A 146 -1.86 -19.83 22.46
N ARG A 147 -2.82 -18.93 22.51
CA ARG A 147 -3.78 -18.85 23.61
C ARG A 147 -4.66 -20.11 23.71
N ASN A 148 -5.16 -20.62 22.60
CA ASN A 148 -5.98 -21.82 22.56
C ASN A 148 -5.16 -23.05 22.94
N LEU A 149 -3.93 -23.20 22.43
CA LEU A 149 -3.00 -24.27 22.82
C LEU A 149 -2.68 -24.23 24.31
N ALA A 150 -2.45 -23.03 24.86
CA ALA A 150 -2.20 -22.89 26.29
C ALA A 150 -3.38 -23.41 27.15
N HIS A 151 -4.62 -23.12 26.74
CA HIS A 151 -5.82 -23.64 27.39
C HIS A 151 -5.96 -25.15 27.24
N GLU A 152 -5.71 -25.70 26.06
CA GLU A 152 -5.80 -27.13 25.79
C GLU A 152 -4.70 -27.92 26.52
N ILE A 153 -3.52 -27.35 26.78
CA ILE A 153 -2.46 -27.98 27.58
C ILE A 153 -2.77 -27.89 29.07
N LYS A 154 -3.32 -26.78 29.55
CA LYS A 154 -3.67 -26.62 30.98
C LYS A 154 -4.70 -27.61 31.46
N ASN A 155 -5.64 -28.00 30.61
CA ASN A 155 -6.70 -28.95 30.96
C ASN A 155 -6.15 -30.36 31.35
N PRO A 156 -5.36 -31.07 30.51
CA PRO A 156 -4.81 -32.36 30.86
C PRO A 156 -3.82 -32.28 32.03
N LEU A 157 -3.05 -31.19 32.13
CA LEU A 157 -2.17 -30.99 33.27
C LEU A 157 -2.94 -30.87 34.59
N GLY A 158 -4.10 -30.18 34.57
CA GLY A 158 -5.02 -30.13 35.71
C GLY A 158 -5.53 -31.51 36.12
N GLY A 159 -5.85 -32.36 35.14
CA GLY A 159 -6.25 -33.76 35.37
C GLY A 159 -5.13 -34.61 35.99
N ILE A 160 -3.92 -34.52 35.45
CA ILE A 160 -2.73 -35.21 35.96
C ILE A 160 -2.42 -34.78 37.41
N ARG A 161 -2.44 -33.48 37.66
CA ARG A 161 -2.25 -32.94 39.03
C ARG A 161 -3.30 -33.46 40.01
N GLY A 162 -4.59 -33.41 39.62
CA GLY A 162 -5.69 -33.91 40.45
C GLY A 162 -5.56 -35.41 40.80
N ALA A 163 -5.21 -36.22 39.80
CA ALA A 163 -4.96 -37.65 39.99
C ALA A 163 -3.79 -37.91 40.92
N ALA A 164 -2.67 -37.15 40.77
CA ALA A 164 -1.50 -37.26 41.66
C ALA A 164 -1.84 -36.87 43.12
N GLN A 165 -2.67 -35.84 43.30
CA GLN A 165 -3.15 -35.45 44.65
C GLN A 165 -4.02 -36.53 45.33
N LEU A 166 -4.89 -37.17 44.58
CA LEU A 166 -5.70 -38.26 45.10
C LEU A 166 -4.83 -39.47 45.48
N LEU A 167 -3.88 -39.81 44.62
CA LEU A 167 -2.91 -40.88 44.92
C LEU A 167 -2.07 -40.56 46.17
N GLU A 168 -1.64 -39.34 46.39
CA GLU A 168 -0.88 -38.92 47.55
C GLU A 168 -1.61 -39.17 48.88
N ILE A 169 -2.97 -39.04 48.86
CA ILE A 169 -3.81 -39.30 50.05
C ILE A 169 -3.86 -40.80 50.34
N GLU A 170 -3.94 -41.66 49.35
CA GLU A 170 -4.13 -43.09 49.49
C GLU A 170 -2.82 -43.89 49.71
N LEU A 171 -1.68 -43.30 49.35
CA LEU A 171 -0.38 -43.99 49.49
C LEU A 171 0.06 -44.11 50.92
N PRO A 172 0.40 -45.34 51.37
CA PRO A 172 0.77 -45.62 52.79
C PRO A 172 2.23 -45.24 53.12
N SER A 173 3.11 -45.18 52.12
CA SER A 173 4.55 -44.96 52.32
C SER A 173 4.94 -43.50 52.02
N PRO A 174 5.71 -42.83 52.88
CA PRO A 174 6.27 -41.52 52.66
C PRO A 174 7.14 -41.41 51.37
N ASP A 175 7.92 -42.46 51.11
CA ASP A 175 8.80 -42.51 49.93
C ASP A 175 8.00 -42.52 48.62
N LEU A 176 6.84 -43.17 48.62
CA LEU A 176 5.96 -43.17 47.44
C LEU A 176 5.27 -41.81 47.25
N LYS A 177 5.03 -41.06 48.32
CA LYS A 177 4.46 -39.69 48.26
C LYS A 177 5.43 -38.69 47.63
N GLU A 178 6.73 -38.92 47.73
CA GLU A 178 7.74 -38.08 47.09
C GLU A 178 7.53 -38.05 45.56
N TYR A 179 7.20 -39.20 44.95
CA TYR A 179 6.93 -39.27 43.50
C TYR A 179 5.67 -38.47 43.10
N THR A 180 4.60 -38.52 43.87
CA THR A 180 3.37 -37.74 43.58
C THR A 180 3.62 -36.25 43.75
N GLN A 181 4.43 -35.84 44.72
CA GLN A 181 4.81 -34.44 44.89
C GLN A 181 5.62 -33.88 43.70
N VAL A 182 6.51 -34.70 43.13
CA VAL A 182 7.23 -34.29 41.89
C VAL A 182 6.26 -34.10 40.73
N VAL A 183 5.28 -34.99 40.53
CA VAL A 183 4.27 -34.86 39.48
C VAL A 183 3.41 -33.59 39.65
N ILE A 184 2.99 -33.30 40.88
CA ILE A 184 2.21 -32.13 41.22
C ILE A 184 3.01 -30.85 40.89
N LYS A 185 4.26 -30.81 41.41
CA LYS A 185 5.15 -29.66 41.22
C LYS A 185 5.46 -29.36 39.75
N GLU A 186 5.74 -30.40 38.94
CA GLU A 186 5.99 -30.20 37.49
C GLU A 186 4.71 -29.83 36.74
N SER A 187 3.56 -30.37 37.13
CA SER A 187 2.27 -29.97 36.58
C SER A 187 1.98 -28.49 36.85
N ASP A 188 2.22 -28.00 38.05
CA ASP A 188 2.07 -26.61 38.45
C ASP A 188 3.02 -25.69 37.67
N ARG A 189 4.28 -26.13 37.52
CA ARG A 189 5.27 -25.39 36.72
C ARG A 189 4.86 -25.22 35.27
N LEU A 190 4.35 -26.27 34.62
CA LEU A 190 3.91 -26.25 33.24
C LEU A 190 2.63 -25.43 33.05
N GLN A 191 1.79 -25.32 34.09
CA GLN A 191 0.58 -24.46 34.01
C GLN A 191 0.88 -22.97 34.13
N THR A 192 2.05 -22.59 34.66
CA THR A 192 2.49 -21.19 34.85
C THR A 192 3.33 -20.65 33.69
N LEU A 193 3.69 -21.48 32.70
CA LEU A 193 4.32 -21.08 31.45
C LEU A 193 3.27 -20.54 30.45
#